data_3843cb679453dfdafeddcd304160f614
#
_entry.id   3843cb679453dfdafeddcd304160f614
#
_cell.length_a   1.000
_cell.length_b   1.000
_cell.length_c   1.000
_cell.angle_alpha   90.00
_cell.angle_beta   90.00
_cell.angle_gamma   90.00
#
_symmetry.space_group_name_H-M   'P 1'
#
loop_
_entity.id
_entity.type
_entity.pdbx_description
1 polymer ?
#
loop_
_entity_poly.entity_id
_entity_poly.type
_entity_poly.pdbx_seq_one_letter_code
_entity_poly.pdbx_strand_id
1 'polypeptide(L)'
;MSEPAFDARELRNVLSVFVTGVTVITTVDASGKAYGLTANSFSSVSLDPPLILWSQSLNAASFPVFRDAAHFAVSILADDQVEISNGFAKGSPDKFADVRTRPGLNGIPLIEDCAATLECTKVTSYPGGDHVVFLGRVERINRSQRRPLAFSGGKYVIAHPHDLDLKLSQARSIAELQAVRMATQAIVDLSDELDETVGLGVWGNKGPTIVRWEESRQPLSENLRTGLVLPVLKSSTGLAFAAHLPHGLVIDALENEFSSQQLPQSAAEATLDQLDHHMAEIRHTGFSRLHGSATFSEWYGGEINAISAPVFARDGQMVLALTIIGSADKLDVSLDANLAKALGRTARMLSTRLGYLEGNKP
;
A
#
# COMPACT_ATOMS: atom_id res chain seq x y z
N MET A 1 39.47 9.56 20.00
CA MET A 1 38.12 9.69 19.41
C MET A 1 37.13 9.37 20.53
N SER A 2 36.20 10.25 20.85
CA SER A 2 35.15 10.00 21.83
C SER A 2 34.27 8.83 21.34
N GLU A 3 33.83 7.94 22.26
CA GLU A 3 32.85 6.91 21.93
C GLU A 3 31.57 7.56 21.37
N PRO A 4 30.92 6.94 20.36
CA PRO A 4 29.69 7.47 19.82
C PRO A 4 28.58 7.43 20.90
N ALA A 5 27.69 8.42 20.90
CA ALA A 5 26.58 8.56 21.85
C ALA A 5 25.41 7.57 21.60
N PHE A 6 25.59 6.58 20.71
CA PHE A 6 24.59 5.57 20.32
C PHE A 6 25.24 4.19 20.16
N ASP A 7 24.48 3.14 20.36
CA ASP A 7 24.93 1.76 20.13
C ASP A 7 24.65 1.29 18.66
N ALA A 8 25.24 0.13 18.29
CA ALA A 8 25.10 -0.44 16.95
C ALA A 8 23.64 -0.81 16.59
N ARG A 9 22.80 -1.11 17.57
CA ARG A 9 21.39 -1.44 17.38
C ARG A 9 20.59 -0.19 17.07
N GLU A 10 20.82 0.88 17.81
CA GLU A 10 20.19 2.17 17.60
C GLU A 10 20.56 2.73 16.23
N LEU A 11 21.84 2.70 15.85
CA LEU A 11 22.28 3.09 14.51
C LEU A 11 21.58 2.29 13.42
N ARG A 12 21.48 0.96 13.58
CA ARG A 12 20.78 0.10 12.62
C ARG A 12 19.30 0.46 12.49
N ASN A 13 18.64 0.76 13.59
CA ASN A 13 17.23 1.17 13.58
C ASN A 13 17.03 2.48 12.80
N VAL A 14 17.89 3.47 13.03
CA VAL A 14 17.86 4.74 12.30
C VAL A 14 18.11 4.52 10.79
N LEU A 15 19.16 3.77 10.45
CA LEU A 15 19.50 3.47 9.04
C LEU A 15 18.38 2.68 8.34
N SER A 16 17.62 1.84 9.07
CA SER A 16 16.55 1.04 8.50
C SER A 16 15.33 1.86 8.04
N VAL A 17 15.20 3.10 8.49
CA VAL A 17 14.15 4.04 8.01
C VAL A 17 14.38 4.44 6.56
N PHE A 18 15.63 4.38 6.08
CA PHE A 18 15.96 4.65 4.69
C PHE A 18 15.50 3.49 3.80
N VAL A 19 14.49 3.74 2.98
CA VAL A 19 13.95 2.75 2.01
C VAL A 19 14.99 2.49 0.93
N THR A 20 15.38 1.24 0.74
CA THR A 20 16.32 0.81 -0.31
C THR A 20 15.66 -0.16 -1.28
N GLY A 21 16.22 -0.30 -2.47
CA GLY A 21 15.98 -1.46 -3.31
C GLY A 21 16.68 -2.70 -2.74
N VAL A 22 16.32 -3.86 -3.24
CA VAL A 22 16.97 -5.14 -2.93
C VAL A 22 17.65 -5.66 -4.17
N THR A 23 18.95 -5.98 -4.05
CA THR A 23 19.76 -6.50 -5.17
C THR A 23 20.38 -7.83 -4.82
N VAL A 24 20.62 -8.65 -5.84
CA VAL A 24 21.56 -9.78 -5.77
C VAL A 24 22.78 -9.42 -6.59
N ILE A 25 23.95 -9.43 -5.94
CA ILE A 25 25.24 -9.21 -6.58
C ILE A 25 25.84 -10.57 -6.89
N THR A 26 26.26 -10.79 -8.12
CA THR A 26 26.82 -12.07 -8.58
C THR A 26 28.19 -11.90 -9.24
N THR A 27 29.01 -12.93 -9.15
CA THR A 27 30.32 -13.05 -9.84
C THR A 27 30.67 -14.52 -10.04
N VAL A 28 31.78 -14.79 -10.72
CA VAL A 28 32.39 -16.11 -10.83
C VAL A 28 33.84 -16.05 -10.35
N ASP A 29 34.35 -17.17 -9.78
CA ASP A 29 35.77 -17.32 -9.50
C ASP A 29 36.58 -17.77 -10.74
N ALA A 30 37.88 -17.96 -10.59
CA ALA A 30 38.77 -18.38 -11.67
C ALA A 30 38.43 -19.76 -12.23
N SER A 31 37.70 -20.61 -11.50
CA SER A 31 37.21 -21.90 -11.96
C SER A 31 35.88 -21.83 -12.70
N GLY A 32 35.24 -20.67 -12.74
CA GLY A 32 33.89 -20.46 -13.27
C GLY A 32 32.78 -20.80 -12.29
N LYS A 33 33.06 -21.06 -11.00
CA LYS A 33 32.05 -21.30 -9.98
C LYS A 33 31.36 -19.97 -9.63
N ALA A 34 30.04 -20.02 -9.63
CA ALA A 34 29.19 -18.86 -9.33
C ALA A 34 29.12 -18.55 -7.84
N TYR A 35 29.12 -17.27 -7.51
CA TYR A 35 28.93 -16.71 -6.17
C TYR A 35 27.92 -15.58 -6.22
N GLY A 36 27.13 -15.45 -5.15
CA GLY A 36 26.14 -14.39 -5.04
C GLY A 36 25.79 -14.05 -3.60
N LEU A 37 25.32 -12.83 -3.40
CA LEU A 37 24.82 -12.35 -2.11
C LEU A 37 23.72 -11.30 -2.32
N THR A 38 22.80 -11.21 -1.36
CA THR A 38 21.82 -10.14 -1.29
C THR A 38 22.44 -8.90 -0.68
N ALA A 39 22.26 -7.76 -1.31
CA ALA A 39 22.72 -6.47 -0.84
C ALA A 39 21.65 -5.39 -1.03
N ASN A 40 21.50 -4.53 -0.03
CA ASN A 40 20.70 -3.31 -0.09
C ASN A 40 21.57 -2.04 -0.04
N SER A 41 22.89 -2.20 -0.09
CA SER A 41 23.89 -1.12 -0.10
C SER A 41 24.18 -0.56 -1.48
N PHE A 42 23.50 -1.05 -2.53
CA PHE A 42 23.66 -0.58 -3.89
C PHE A 42 23.24 0.88 -4.05
N SER A 43 24.09 1.68 -4.74
CA SER A 43 23.78 3.07 -5.10
C SER A 43 24.44 3.46 -6.42
N SER A 44 23.80 4.40 -7.13
CA SER A 44 24.41 5.08 -8.27
C SER A 44 25.48 6.10 -7.79
N VAL A 45 26.52 6.30 -8.58
CA VAL A 45 27.62 7.24 -8.29
C VAL A 45 27.74 8.32 -9.36
N SER A 46 27.78 7.91 -10.64
CA SER A 46 27.97 8.82 -11.77
C SER A 46 27.30 8.28 -13.03
N LEU A 47 26.86 9.19 -13.90
CA LEU A 47 26.35 8.83 -15.22
C LEU A 47 27.43 8.94 -16.31
N ASP A 48 28.44 9.78 -16.10
CA ASP A 48 29.59 9.92 -17.00
C ASP A 48 30.88 10.12 -16.18
N PRO A 49 31.76 9.10 -16.13
CA PRO A 49 31.52 7.71 -16.57
C PRO A 49 30.42 7.03 -15.75
N PRO A 50 29.74 5.97 -16.30
CA PRO A 50 28.66 5.29 -15.62
C PRO A 50 29.18 4.42 -14.48
N LEU A 51 29.06 4.91 -13.25
CA LEU A 51 29.58 4.26 -12.04
C LEU A 51 28.50 3.97 -11.03
N ILE A 52 28.64 2.82 -10.38
CA ILE A 52 27.82 2.37 -9.26
C ILE A 52 28.69 1.90 -8.11
N LEU A 53 28.14 1.89 -6.91
CA LEU A 53 28.79 1.28 -5.75
C LEU A 53 27.85 0.28 -5.04
N TRP A 54 28.48 -0.62 -4.29
CA TRP A 54 27.82 -1.47 -3.29
C TRP A 54 28.86 -1.88 -2.23
N SER A 55 28.43 -2.35 -1.09
CA SER A 55 29.36 -2.76 -0.02
C SER A 55 29.08 -4.16 0.49
N GLN A 56 30.14 -4.85 0.93
CA GLN A 56 30.11 -6.21 1.46
C GLN A 56 30.87 -6.27 2.78
N SER A 57 30.32 -7.02 3.75
CA SER A 57 31.02 -7.30 5.00
C SER A 57 32.31 -8.10 4.76
N LEU A 58 33.37 -7.72 5.45
CA LEU A 58 34.65 -8.44 5.46
C LEU A 58 34.51 -9.89 5.96
N ASN A 59 33.49 -10.16 6.79
CA ASN A 59 33.21 -11.48 7.34
C ASN A 59 32.38 -12.38 6.42
N ALA A 60 31.94 -11.88 5.25
CA ALA A 60 31.16 -12.67 4.30
C ALA A 60 32.04 -13.77 3.67
N ALA A 61 31.59 -15.02 3.65
CA ALA A 61 32.33 -16.15 3.09
C ALA A 61 32.70 -15.96 1.59
N SER A 62 31.89 -15.19 0.85
CA SER A 62 32.14 -14.84 -0.54
C SER A 62 33.08 -13.65 -0.76
N PHE A 63 33.50 -12.96 0.33
CA PHE A 63 34.33 -11.75 0.22
C PHE A 63 35.63 -11.98 -0.57
N PRO A 64 36.43 -13.05 -0.34
CA PRO A 64 37.66 -13.26 -1.11
C PRO A 64 37.42 -13.34 -2.63
N VAL A 65 36.30 -13.95 -3.05
CA VAL A 65 35.96 -14.08 -4.46
C VAL A 65 35.64 -12.72 -5.09
N PHE A 66 34.79 -11.91 -4.43
CA PHE A 66 34.44 -10.57 -4.91
C PHE A 66 35.65 -9.61 -4.89
N ARG A 67 36.55 -9.76 -3.89
CA ARG A 67 37.81 -9.00 -3.82
C ARG A 67 38.68 -9.26 -5.08
N ASP A 68 38.76 -10.49 -5.48
CA ASP A 68 39.69 -10.89 -6.57
C ASP A 68 39.04 -10.87 -7.96
N ALA A 69 37.71 -10.89 -8.05
CA ALA A 69 36.95 -10.81 -9.29
C ALA A 69 37.16 -9.47 -10.02
N ALA A 70 37.35 -9.52 -11.32
CA ALA A 70 37.44 -8.32 -12.19
C ALA A 70 36.09 -7.77 -12.58
N HIS A 71 35.02 -8.59 -12.52
CA HIS A 71 33.68 -8.24 -12.95
C HIS A 71 32.66 -8.74 -11.97
N PHE A 72 31.50 -8.06 -11.91
CA PHE A 72 30.33 -8.48 -11.15
C PHE A 72 29.05 -8.02 -11.85
N ALA A 73 27.93 -8.63 -11.50
CA ALA A 73 26.63 -8.17 -11.95
C ALA A 73 25.73 -7.81 -10.76
N VAL A 74 24.83 -6.87 -11.01
CA VAL A 74 23.80 -6.43 -10.06
C VAL A 74 22.44 -6.77 -10.66
N SER A 75 21.68 -7.63 -10.00
CA SER A 75 20.29 -7.92 -10.34
C SER A 75 19.38 -7.21 -9.33
N ILE A 76 18.66 -6.18 -9.77
CA ILE A 76 17.64 -5.47 -8.96
C ILE A 76 16.41 -6.35 -8.97
N LEU A 77 16.08 -6.94 -7.83
CA LEU A 77 14.99 -7.91 -7.73
C LEU A 77 13.62 -7.29 -7.98
N ALA A 78 12.71 -8.09 -8.52
CA ALA A 78 11.29 -7.74 -8.64
C ALA A 78 10.53 -8.03 -7.33
N ASP A 79 9.37 -7.39 -7.15
CA ASP A 79 8.58 -7.42 -5.92
C ASP A 79 8.09 -8.82 -5.50
N ASP A 80 8.03 -9.78 -6.42
CA ASP A 80 7.71 -11.19 -6.16
C ASP A 80 8.94 -12.09 -5.94
N GLN A 81 10.17 -11.55 -5.96
CA GLN A 81 11.41 -12.30 -5.79
C GLN A 81 11.96 -12.30 -4.34
N VAL A 82 11.07 -12.26 -3.35
CA VAL A 82 11.43 -12.29 -1.90
C VAL A 82 12.20 -13.56 -1.55
N GLU A 83 11.80 -14.73 -2.06
CA GLU A 83 12.46 -16.01 -1.80
C GLU A 83 13.90 -16.04 -2.35
N ILE A 84 14.13 -15.46 -3.52
CA ILE A 84 15.48 -15.30 -4.10
C ILE A 84 16.33 -14.42 -3.18
N SER A 85 15.80 -13.28 -2.74
CA SER A 85 16.50 -12.42 -1.78
C SER A 85 16.90 -13.17 -0.50
N ASN A 86 15.98 -13.92 0.09
CA ASN A 86 16.24 -14.70 1.31
C ASN A 86 17.29 -15.80 1.08
N GLY A 87 17.26 -16.47 -0.06
CA GLY A 87 18.22 -17.51 -0.44
C GLY A 87 19.64 -16.98 -0.54
N PHE A 88 19.82 -15.82 -1.18
CA PHE A 88 21.14 -15.18 -1.32
C PHE A 88 21.62 -14.46 -0.05
N ALA A 89 20.72 -14.10 0.89
CA ALA A 89 21.09 -13.52 2.18
C ALA A 89 21.68 -14.53 3.16
N LYS A 90 21.31 -15.81 3.04
CA LYS A 90 21.75 -16.88 3.95
C LYS A 90 23.04 -17.56 3.42
N GLY A 91 23.80 -18.14 4.34
CA GLY A 91 24.89 -19.05 3.98
C GLY A 91 24.32 -20.36 3.44
N SER A 92 24.57 -20.67 2.18
CA SER A 92 24.23 -21.96 1.56
C SER A 92 25.36 -22.39 0.64
N PRO A 93 25.67 -23.69 0.55
CA PRO A 93 26.70 -24.20 -0.38
C PRO A 93 26.29 -24.03 -1.85
N ASP A 94 25.01 -24.09 -2.15
CA ASP A 94 24.47 -23.88 -3.50
C ASP A 94 23.27 -22.92 -3.44
N LYS A 95 23.54 -21.67 -3.74
CA LYS A 95 22.53 -20.59 -3.77
C LYS A 95 21.79 -20.49 -5.09
N PHE A 96 22.27 -21.19 -6.12
CA PHE A 96 21.74 -21.09 -7.49
C PHE A 96 20.87 -22.28 -7.88
N ALA A 97 20.77 -23.34 -7.05
CA ALA A 97 20.07 -24.58 -7.41
C ALA A 97 18.64 -24.37 -7.92
N ASP A 98 17.87 -23.52 -7.24
CA ASP A 98 16.45 -23.26 -7.56
C ASP A 98 16.23 -21.88 -8.20
N VAL A 99 17.28 -21.27 -8.73
CA VAL A 99 17.22 -19.91 -9.27
C VAL A 99 17.51 -19.93 -10.76
N ARG A 100 16.56 -19.47 -11.56
CA ARG A 100 16.76 -19.31 -13.01
C ARG A 100 17.75 -18.19 -13.27
N THR A 101 18.79 -18.51 -14.05
CA THR A 101 19.83 -17.56 -14.41
C THR A 101 20.16 -17.67 -15.89
N ARG A 102 20.61 -16.57 -16.47
CA ARG A 102 21.22 -16.54 -17.82
C ARG A 102 22.67 -16.06 -17.73
N PRO A 103 23.56 -16.50 -18.64
CA PRO A 103 24.93 -16.03 -18.65
C PRO A 103 25.01 -14.55 -19.07
N GLY A 104 25.75 -13.77 -18.32
CA GLY A 104 26.11 -12.38 -18.62
C GLY A 104 27.59 -12.27 -19.04
N LEU A 105 28.17 -11.07 -18.80
CA LEU A 105 29.55 -10.77 -19.09
C LEU A 105 30.48 -11.77 -18.41
N ASN A 106 31.41 -12.39 -19.18
CA ASN A 106 32.36 -13.38 -18.69
C ASN A 106 31.74 -14.59 -17.96
N GLY A 107 30.51 -14.97 -18.30
CA GLY A 107 29.82 -16.11 -17.70
C GLY A 107 29.21 -15.84 -16.33
N ILE A 108 29.18 -14.61 -15.88
CA ILE A 108 28.54 -14.23 -14.60
C ILE A 108 27.03 -14.51 -14.67
N PRO A 109 26.45 -15.24 -13.71
CA PRO A 109 25.02 -15.51 -13.73
C PRO A 109 24.21 -14.24 -13.43
N LEU A 110 23.27 -13.93 -14.32
CA LEU A 110 22.26 -12.89 -14.14
C LEU A 110 20.96 -13.55 -13.69
N ILE A 111 20.36 -13.08 -12.60
CA ILE A 111 19.05 -13.58 -12.15
C ILE A 111 17.99 -13.19 -13.18
N GLU A 112 17.18 -14.15 -13.61
CA GLU A 112 16.08 -13.90 -14.53
C GLU A 112 14.89 -13.20 -13.85
N ASP A 113 14.04 -12.60 -14.66
CA ASP A 113 12.81 -11.94 -14.24
C ASP A 113 12.99 -10.82 -13.19
N CYS A 114 14.16 -10.23 -13.13
CA CYS A 114 14.42 -9.05 -12.29
C CYS A 114 13.81 -7.77 -12.87
N ALA A 115 13.66 -6.75 -12.03
CA ALA A 115 13.27 -5.41 -12.45
C ALA A 115 14.32 -4.77 -13.36
N ALA A 116 15.62 -4.97 -13.04
CA ALA A 116 16.73 -4.56 -13.91
C ALA A 116 17.99 -5.37 -13.62
N THR A 117 18.93 -5.41 -14.58
CA THR A 117 20.28 -5.97 -14.40
C THR A 117 21.33 -4.99 -14.91
N LEU A 118 22.46 -4.93 -14.20
CA LEU A 118 23.66 -4.18 -14.59
C LEU A 118 24.85 -5.14 -14.57
N GLU A 119 25.64 -5.14 -15.62
CA GLU A 119 26.87 -5.92 -15.73
C GLU A 119 28.05 -4.95 -15.65
N CYS A 120 28.99 -5.19 -14.74
CA CYS A 120 29.98 -4.19 -14.35
C CYS A 120 31.40 -4.74 -14.39
N THR A 121 32.33 -3.88 -14.79
CA THR A 121 33.76 -4.04 -14.54
C THR A 121 34.11 -3.36 -13.22
N LYS A 122 34.78 -4.09 -12.30
CA LYS A 122 35.27 -3.50 -11.06
C LYS A 122 36.36 -2.48 -11.34
N VAL A 123 36.16 -1.24 -10.91
CA VAL A 123 37.15 -0.16 -11.06
C VAL A 123 38.14 -0.18 -9.91
N THR A 124 37.63 -0.24 -8.69
CA THR A 124 38.43 -0.25 -7.46
C THR A 124 37.56 -0.67 -6.26
N SER A 125 38.19 -0.80 -5.11
CA SER A 125 37.49 -1.01 -3.84
C SER A 125 38.18 -0.22 -2.73
N TYR A 126 37.36 0.22 -1.74
CA TYR A 126 37.82 1.03 -0.63
C TYR A 126 37.43 0.39 0.73
N PRO A 127 38.31 0.50 1.75
CA PRO A 127 37.94 0.12 3.11
C PRO A 127 36.78 0.98 3.62
N GLY A 128 35.79 0.35 4.19
CA GLY A 128 34.59 0.99 4.78
C GLY A 128 34.29 0.48 6.18
N GLY A 129 35.30 0.45 7.08
CA GLY A 129 35.16 -0.09 8.43
C GLY A 129 35.12 -1.63 8.42
N ASP A 130 34.01 -2.22 8.86
CA ASP A 130 33.75 -3.68 8.82
C ASP A 130 33.25 -4.17 7.44
N HIS A 131 33.20 -3.28 6.46
CA HIS A 131 32.82 -3.51 5.06
C HIS A 131 33.91 -3.04 4.09
N VAL A 132 33.80 -3.54 2.85
CA VAL A 132 34.52 -3.01 1.68
C VAL A 132 33.48 -2.44 0.71
N VAL A 133 33.74 -1.24 0.23
CA VAL A 133 32.94 -0.58 -0.82
C VAL A 133 33.58 -0.90 -2.17
N PHE A 134 32.81 -1.51 -3.04
CA PHE A 134 33.20 -1.81 -4.42
C PHE A 134 32.66 -0.73 -5.36
N LEU A 135 33.50 -0.20 -6.23
CA LEU A 135 33.14 0.71 -7.32
C LEU A 135 33.19 -0.03 -8.64
N GLY A 136 32.11 -0.01 -9.37
CA GLY A 136 32.00 -0.67 -10.68
C GLY A 136 31.60 0.29 -11.78
N ARG A 137 32.21 0.13 -12.96
CA ARG A 137 31.76 0.77 -14.19
C ARG A 137 30.75 -0.11 -14.88
N VAL A 138 29.61 0.45 -15.22
CA VAL A 138 28.52 -0.25 -15.90
C VAL A 138 28.87 -0.42 -17.37
N GLU A 139 28.85 -1.66 -17.85
CA GLU A 139 29.15 -2.03 -19.24
C GLU A 139 27.88 -2.38 -20.03
N ARG A 140 26.92 -3.05 -19.38
CA ARG A 140 25.64 -3.43 -19.97
C ARG A 140 24.51 -3.26 -18.98
N ILE A 141 23.33 -2.94 -19.50
CA ILE A 141 22.11 -2.80 -18.71
C ILE A 141 20.94 -3.50 -19.41
N ASN A 142 20.01 -4.00 -18.60
CA ASN A 142 18.69 -4.42 -19.07
C ASN A 142 17.64 -3.96 -18.04
N ARG A 143 16.46 -3.56 -18.51
CA ARG A 143 15.33 -3.14 -17.69
C ARG A 143 14.06 -3.85 -18.16
N SER A 144 13.27 -4.33 -17.22
CA SER A 144 11.93 -4.87 -17.44
C SER A 144 10.85 -3.87 -17.00
N GLN A 145 9.59 -4.23 -17.18
CA GLN A 145 8.44 -3.48 -16.65
C GLN A 145 8.02 -3.93 -15.24
N ARG A 146 8.79 -4.84 -14.62
CA ARG A 146 8.47 -5.36 -13.29
C ARG A 146 8.76 -4.32 -12.22
N ARG A 147 7.96 -4.34 -11.16
CA ARG A 147 8.15 -3.46 -10.01
C ARG A 147 9.33 -3.93 -9.17
N PRO A 148 10.20 -3.02 -8.68
CA PRO A 148 11.33 -3.41 -7.85
C PRO A 148 10.88 -3.83 -6.44
N LEU A 149 11.58 -4.82 -5.88
CA LEU A 149 11.50 -5.17 -4.48
C LEU A 149 12.17 -4.08 -3.64
N ALA A 150 11.49 -3.61 -2.60
CA ALA A 150 12.01 -2.61 -1.68
C ALA A 150 12.13 -3.17 -0.25
N PHE A 151 12.97 -2.52 0.57
CA PHE A 151 13.24 -2.92 1.94
C PHE A 151 13.29 -1.70 2.86
N SER A 152 12.57 -1.75 3.99
CA SER A 152 12.52 -0.70 4.99
C SER A 152 12.13 -1.27 6.35
N GLY A 153 12.68 -0.72 7.45
CA GLY A 153 12.33 -1.15 8.80
C GLY A 153 12.58 -2.63 9.08
N GLY A 154 13.53 -3.26 8.37
CA GLY A 154 13.80 -4.69 8.50
C GLY A 154 12.81 -5.60 7.76
N LYS A 155 11.92 -5.05 6.92
CA LYS A 155 10.87 -5.77 6.19
C LYS A 155 10.93 -5.49 4.70
N TYR A 156 10.47 -6.46 3.90
CA TYR A 156 10.20 -6.22 2.49
C TYR A 156 8.93 -5.37 2.36
N VAL A 157 8.97 -4.39 1.47
CA VAL A 157 7.85 -3.49 1.18
C VAL A 157 7.64 -3.37 -0.33
N ILE A 158 6.42 -3.05 -0.73
CA ILE A 158 6.11 -2.79 -2.14
C ILE A 158 6.25 -1.29 -2.40
N ALA A 159 7.16 -0.92 -3.31
CA ALA A 159 7.29 0.46 -3.73
C ALA A 159 6.21 0.82 -4.76
N HIS A 160 5.46 1.88 -4.48
CA HIS A 160 4.53 2.48 -5.43
C HIS A 160 4.99 3.89 -5.78
N PRO A 161 4.78 4.35 -7.03
CA PRO A 161 4.97 5.75 -7.37
C PRO A 161 4.16 6.64 -6.43
N HIS A 162 4.71 7.77 -6.01
CA HIS A 162 3.95 8.75 -5.25
C HIS A 162 2.83 9.30 -6.16
N ASP A 163 1.61 9.42 -5.62
CA ASP A 163 0.43 9.80 -6.43
C ASP A 163 0.55 11.19 -7.07
N LEU A 164 1.42 12.06 -6.54
CA LEU A 164 1.74 13.36 -7.14
C LEU A 164 2.44 13.24 -8.50
N ASP A 165 3.13 12.12 -8.77
CA ASP A 165 3.84 11.87 -10.04
C ASP A 165 2.95 11.17 -11.08
N LEU A 166 1.80 10.65 -10.66
CA LEU A 166 0.81 10.09 -11.57
C LEU A 166 0.08 11.25 -12.24
N LYS A 167 0.35 11.49 -13.53
CA LYS A 167 -0.54 12.32 -14.35
C LYS A 167 -1.91 11.67 -14.30
N LEU A 168 -2.81 12.24 -13.48
CA LEU A 168 -4.18 11.79 -13.35
C LEU A 168 -4.82 11.86 -14.73
N SER A 169 -4.96 10.71 -15.39
CA SER A 169 -5.86 10.63 -16.53
C SER A 169 -7.26 10.94 -16.00
N GLN A 170 -8.00 11.78 -16.71
CA GLN A 170 -9.33 12.29 -16.31
C GLN A 170 -10.43 11.20 -16.23
N ALA A 171 -10.07 9.94 -16.28
CA ALA A 171 -11.03 8.85 -16.17
C ALA A 171 -11.39 8.59 -14.69
N ARG A 172 -12.63 8.86 -14.34
CA ARG A 172 -13.24 8.65 -13.00
C ARG A 172 -12.90 7.28 -12.40
N SER A 173 -12.92 6.22 -13.21
CA SER A 173 -12.59 4.85 -12.78
C SER A 173 -11.14 4.68 -12.30
N ILE A 174 -10.20 5.47 -12.86
CA ILE A 174 -8.79 5.41 -12.44
C ILE A 174 -8.60 6.10 -11.09
N ALA A 175 -9.26 7.23 -10.86
CA ALA A 175 -9.24 7.94 -9.58
C ALA A 175 -9.84 7.06 -8.46
N GLU A 176 -10.93 6.37 -8.72
CA GLU A 176 -11.55 5.43 -7.79
C GLU A 176 -10.61 4.26 -7.44
N LEU A 177 -9.96 3.64 -8.43
CA LEU A 177 -8.99 2.56 -8.19
C LEU A 177 -7.76 3.02 -7.40
N GLN A 178 -7.28 4.23 -7.66
CA GLN A 178 -6.19 4.83 -6.89
C GLN A 178 -6.61 5.10 -5.45
N ALA A 179 -7.80 5.64 -5.25
CA ALA A 179 -8.36 5.92 -3.94
C ALA A 179 -8.49 4.63 -3.11
N VAL A 180 -9.02 3.55 -3.68
CA VAL A 180 -9.13 2.23 -3.02
C VAL A 180 -7.74 1.71 -2.62
N ARG A 181 -6.75 1.79 -3.51
CA ARG A 181 -5.39 1.34 -3.21
C ARG A 181 -4.75 2.12 -2.06
N MET A 182 -4.93 3.44 -2.04
CA MET A 182 -4.38 4.30 -0.98
C MET A 182 -5.09 4.06 0.36
N ALA A 183 -6.41 3.89 0.32
CA ALA A 183 -7.22 3.65 1.50
C ALA A 183 -6.98 2.27 2.13
N THR A 184 -6.53 1.30 1.34
CA THR A 184 -6.27 -0.07 1.80
C THR A 184 -5.32 -0.13 3.01
N GLN A 185 -4.21 0.64 2.99
CA GLN A 185 -3.31 0.70 4.14
C GLN A 185 -3.89 1.55 5.26
N ALA A 186 -4.57 2.63 4.92
CA ALA A 186 -5.12 3.55 5.91
C ALA A 186 -6.21 2.91 6.80
N ILE A 187 -7.00 1.96 6.25
CA ILE A 187 -7.98 1.23 7.07
C ILE A 187 -7.34 0.21 8.01
N VAL A 188 -6.19 -0.38 7.62
CA VAL A 188 -5.40 -1.24 8.52
C VAL A 188 -4.88 -0.41 9.69
N ASP A 189 -4.22 0.71 9.40
CA ASP A 189 -3.65 1.59 10.43
C ASP A 189 -4.76 2.11 11.38
N LEU A 190 -5.95 2.45 10.83
CA LEU A 190 -7.08 2.95 11.60
C LEU A 190 -7.71 1.84 12.47
N SER A 191 -7.84 0.62 11.96
CA SER A 191 -8.31 -0.55 12.72
C SER A 191 -7.36 -0.89 13.86
N ASP A 192 -6.05 -0.85 13.60
CA ASP A 192 -5.02 -1.08 14.62
C ASP A 192 -5.01 0.01 15.72
N GLU A 193 -5.22 1.30 15.33
CA GLU A 193 -5.27 2.44 16.26
C GLU A 193 -6.47 2.34 17.22
N LEU A 194 -7.63 1.93 16.69
CA LEU A 194 -8.89 2.00 17.42
C LEU A 194 -9.35 0.66 18.02
N ASP A 195 -8.78 -0.46 17.55
CA ASP A 195 -9.26 -1.83 17.78
C ASP A 195 -10.75 -2.01 17.38
N GLU A 196 -11.15 -1.38 16.27
CA GLU A 196 -12.51 -1.43 15.74
C GLU A 196 -12.51 -1.95 14.30
N THR A 197 -13.64 -2.54 13.87
CA THR A 197 -13.80 -3.02 12.50
C THR A 197 -14.02 -1.86 11.53
N VAL A 198 -13.15 -1.74 10.54
CA VAL A 198 -13.15 -0.67 9.55
C VAL A 198 -13.44 -1.21 8.15
N GLY A 199 -14.44 -0.62 7.49
CA GLY A 199 -14.84 -0.93 6.12
C GLY A 199 -14.44 0.15 5.13
N LEU A 200 -14.09 -0.28 3.92
CA LEU A 200 -13.86 0.59 2.77
C LEU A 200 -15.01 0.42 1.79
N GLY A 201 -15.81 1.46 1.61
CA GLY A 201 -16.96 1.51 0.72
C GLY A 201 -16.69 2.30 -0.55
N VAL A 202 -17.20 1.83 -1.68
CA VAL A 202 -17.25 2.50 -2.97
C VAL A 202 -18.69 2.55 -3.49
N TRP A 203 -18.96 3.43 -4.47
CA TRP A 203 -20.22 3.40 -5.18
C TRP A 203 -20.11 2.45 -6.39
N GLY A 204 -20.69 1.28 -6.25
CA GLY A 204 -20.74 0.28 -7.33
C GLY A 204 -21.98 0.42 -8.23
N ASN A 205 -22.10 -0.48 -9.21
CA ASN A 205 -23.21 -0.47 -10.18
C ASN A 205 -24.61 -0.66 -9.55
N LYS A 206 -24.67 -1.18 -8.33
CA LYS A 206 -25.92 -1.45 -7.60
C LYS A 206 -26.08 -0.58 -6.35
N GLY A 207 -25.22 0.43 -6.16
CA GLY A 207 -25.20 1.27 -4.97
C GLY A 207 -23.97 1.08 -4.11
N PRO A 208 -24.01 1.52 -2.85
CA PRO A 208 -22.86 1.49 -1.94
C PRO A 208 -22.40 0.04 -1.69
N THR A 209 -21.12 -0.22 -1.93
CA THR A 209 -20.55 -1.57 -1.89
C THR A 209 -19.29 -1.58 -1.05
N ILE A 210 -19.20 -2.50 -0.09
CA ILE A 210 -17.98 -2.68 0.69
C ILE A 210 -17.00 -3.54 -0.11
N VAL A 211 -15.81 -2.99 -0.36
CA VAL A 211 -14.75 -3.67 -1.13
C VAL A 211 -13.65 -4.25 -0.25
N ARG A 212 -13.58 -3.83 1.00
CA ARG A 212 -12.65 -4.38 1.99
C ARG A 212 -13.14 -4.15 3.42
N TRP A 213 -12.83 -5.11 4.31
CA TRP A 213 -12.92 -5.01 5.75
C TRP A 213 -11.54 -5.19 6.37
N GLU A 214 -11.26 -4.43 7.44
CA GLU A 214 -10.23 -4.73 8.42
C GLU A 214 -10.92 -4.96 9.76
N GLU A 215 -10.69 -6.13 10.32
CA GLU A 215 -11.41 -6.57 11.51
C GLU A 215 -10.64 -6.17 12.77
N SER A 216 -11.38 -5.80 13.82
CA SER A 216 -10.82 -5.65 15.17
C SER A 216 -10.33 -7.01 15.70
N ARG A 217 -9.57 -7.00 16.80
CA ARG A 217 -9.12 -8.23 17.49
C ARG A 217 -10.28 -9.09 17.98
N GLN A 218 -11.44 -8.49 18.16
CA GLN A 218 -12.71 -9.18 18.46
C GLN A 218 -13.68 -8.92 17.31
N PRO A 219 -13.67 -9.77 16.26
CA PRO A 219 -14.53 -9.57 15.10
C PRO A 219 -16.00 -9.47 15.50
N LEU A 220 -16.71 -8.51 14.89
CA LEU A 220 -18.12 -8.31 15.10
C LEU A 220 -18.94 -9.52 14.61
N SER A 221 -18.49 -10.17 13.54
CA SER A 221 -19.15 -11.31 12.93
C SER A 221 -18.18 -12.08 12.02
N GLU A 222 -18.34 -13.41 11.96
CA GLU A 222 -17.63 -14.26 10.98
C GLU A 222 -18.20 -14.11 9.55
N ASN A 223 -19.26 -13.31 9.37
CA ASN A 223 -19.96 -13.13 8.10
C ASN A 223 -19.64 -11.83 7.36
N LEU A 224 -18.61 -11.09 7.77
CA LEU A 224 -18.12 -9.91 7.04
C LEU A 224 -17.62 -10.33 5.65
N ARG A 225 -18.27 -9.83 4.60
CA ARG A 225 -17.94 -10.19 3.20
C ARG A 225 -17.63 -8.96 2.38
N THR A 226 -16.62 -9.07 1.54
CA THR A 226 -16.35 -8.10 0.48
C THR A 226 -17.35 -8.28 -0.67
N GLY A 227 -17.65 -7.19 -1.39
CA GLY A 227 -18.67 -7.19 -2.44
C GLY A 227 -20.10 -7.05 -1.91
N LEU A 228 -20.27 -6.82 -0.61
CA LEU A 228 -21.59 -6.61 0.00
C LEU A 228 -22.14 -5.26 -0.46
N VAL A 229 -23.29 -5.29 -1.14
CA VAL A 229 -24.06 -4.09 -1.50
C VAL A 229 -24.92 -3.72 -0.30
N LEU A 230 -24.78 -2.50 0.18
CA LEU A 230 -25.49 -1.97 1.33
C LEU A 230 -26.74 -1.19 0.90
N PRO A 231 -27.82 -1.21 1.68
CA PRO A 231 -28.96 -0.32 1.43
C PRO A 231 -28.53 1.15 1.51
N VAL A 232 -29.00 1.96 0.56
CA VAL A 232 -28.59 3.36 0.44
C VAL A 232 -28.95 4.17 1.70
N LEU A 233 -30.19 4.07 2.17
CA LEU A 233 -30.69 4.88 3.28
C LEU A 233 -30.66 4.18 4.65
N LYS A 234 -30.31 2.90 4.68
CA LYS A 234 -30.26 2.10 5.91
C LYS A 234 -28.85 1.68 6.32
N SER A 235 -27.82 2.25 5.68
CA SER A 235 -26.42 2.08 6.06
C SER A 235 -25.71 3.43 6.19
N SER A 236 -24.78 3.55 7.13
CA SER A 236 -24.00 4.79 7.27
C SER A 236 -23.16 5.07 6.01
N THR A 237 -22.58 4.02 5.39
CA THR A 237 -21.89 4.12 4.11
C THR A 237 -22.81 4.68 3.01
N GLY A 238 -24.02 4.14 2.90
CA GLY A 238 -25.01 4.59 1.92
C GLY A 238 -25.44 6.03 2.13
N LEU A 239 -25.73 6.42 3.36
CA LEU A 239 -26.07 7.80 3.73
C LEU A 239 -24.92 8.78 3.41
N ALA A 240 -23.66 8.38 3.64
CA ALA A 240 -22.51 9.21 3.24
C ALA A 240 -22.49 9.46 1.74
N PHE A 241 -22.69 8.42 0.92
CA PHE A 241 -22.77 8.56 -0.54
C PHE A 241 -24.00 9.38 -0.97
N ALA A 242 -25.18 9.10 -0.40
CA ALA A 242 -26.42 9.83 -0.72
C ALA A 242 -26.30 11.34 -0.46
N ALA A 243 -25.53 11.72 0.58
CA ALA A 243 -25.31 13.12 0.91
C ALA A 243 -24.36 13.85 -0.09
N HIS A 244 -23.50 13.14 -0.80
CA HIS A 244 -22.42 13.75 -1.57
C HIS A 244 -22.42 13.42 -3.07
N LEU A 245 -23.18 12.41 -3.51
CA LEU A 245 -23.29 12.05 -4.93
C LEU A 245 -24.39 12.88 -5.64
N PRO A 246 -24.32 13.00 -6.97
CA PRO A 246 -25.39 13.57 -7.75
C PRO A 246 -26.73 12.87 -7.51
N HIS A 247 -27.78 13.68 -7.31
CA HIS A 247 -29.13 13.20 -6.94
C HIS A 247 -29.65 12.07 -7.85
N GLY A 248 -29.46 12.19 -9.17
CA GLY A 248 -29.91 11.17 -10.13
C GLY A 248 -29.29 9.80 -9.90
N LEU A 249 -27.99 9.73 -9.56
CA LEU A 249 -27.33 8.44 -9.25
C LEU A 249 -27.89 7.77 -8.00
N VAL A 250 -28.29 8.58 -7.01
CA VAL A 250 -28.87 8.08 -5.76
C VAL A 250 -30.28 7.60 -6.01
N ILE A 251 -31.09 8.33 -6.80
CA ILE A 251 -32.44 7.94 -7.19
C ILE A 251 -32.42 6.59 -7.94
N ASP A 252 -31.56 6.45 -8.95
CA ASP A 252 -31.45 5.20 -9.73
C ASP A 252 -31.17 3.98 -8.83
N ALA A 253 -30.29 4.15 -7.83
CA ALA A 253 -29.98 3.09 -6.87
C ALA A 253 -31.15 2.77 -5.92
N LEU A 254 -31.88 3.80 -5.46
CA LEU A 254 -33.07 3.63 -4.62
C LEU A 254 -34.22 2.98 -5.37
N GLU A 255 -34.47 3.34 -6.63
CA GLU A 255 -35.48 2.70 -7.46
C GLU A 255 -35.20 1.20 -7.66
N ASN A 256 -33.93 0.84 -7.86
CA ASN A 256 -33.51 -0.57 -7.93
C ASN A 256 -33.71 -1.30 -6.59
N GLU A 257 -33.39 -0.64 -5.46
CA GLU A 257 -33.59 -1.18 -4.11
C GLU A 257 -35.10 -1.37 -3.84
N PHE A 258 -35.93 -0.38 -4.14
CA PHE A 258 -37.38 -0.44 -3.95
C PHE A 258 -38.04 -1.50 -4.82
N SER A 259 -37.61 -1.61 -6.08
CA SER A 259 -38.10 -2.66 -6.98
C SER A 259 -37.84 -4.05 -6.43
N SER A 260 -36.66 -4.27 -5.83
CA SER A 260 -36.31 -5.55 -5.19
C SER A 260 -37.16 -5.86 -3.95
N GLN A 261 -37.69 -4.82 -3.28
CA GLN A 261 -38.55 -4.90 -2.11
C GLN A 261 -40.05 -4.81 -2.45
N GLN A 262 -40.41 -4.80 -3.74
CA GLN A 262 -41.79 -4.64 -4.23
C GLN A 262 -42.44 -3.31 -3.80
N LEU A 263 -41.64 -2.26 -3.58
CA LEU A 263 -42.10 -0.91 -3.27
C LEU A 263 -42.25 -0.09 -4.55
N PRO A 264 -43.13 0.93 -4.57
CA PRO A 264 -43.29 1.81 -5.71
C PRO A 264 -41.99 2.57 -6.00
N GLN A 265 -41.51 2.55 -7.25
CA GLN A 265 -40.32 3.30 -7.67
C GLN A 265 -40.50 4.80 -7.49
N SER A 266 -41.71 5.31 -7.72
CA SER A 266 -42.06 6.72 -7.51
C SER A 266 -41.90 7.23 -6.07
N ALA A 267 -41.70 6.32 -5.11
CA ALA A 267 -41.43 6.70 -3.72
C ALA A 267 -39.96 7.08 -3.47
N ALA A 268 -39.04 6.77 -4.39
CA ALA A 268 -37.61 7.00 -4.19
C ALA A 268 -37.29 8.48 -4.05
N GLU A 269 -37.78 9.31 -4.94
CA GLU A 269 -37.59 10.76 -4.94
C GLU A 269 -38.20 11.40 -3.67
N ALA A 270 -39.47 11.08 -3.37
CA ALA A 270 -40.14 11.58 -2.17
C ALA A 270 -39.44 11.17 -0.88
N THR A 271 -38.87 9.96 -0.84
CA THR A 271 -38.12 9.48 0.33
C THR A 271 -36.81 10.24 0.50
N LEU A 272 -36.09 10.53 -0.58
CA LEU A 272 -34.84 11.28 -0.54
C LEU A 272 -35.10 12.74 -0.13
N ASP A 273 -36.17 13.39 -0.67
CA ASP A 273 -36.57 14.75 -0.31
C ASP A 273 -36.91 14.88 1.19
N GLN A 274 -37.55 13.86 1.78
CA GLN A 274 -37.80 13.83 3.22
C GLN A 274 -36.56 13.80 4.09
N LEU A 275 -35.44 13.31 3.51
CA LEU A 275 -34.14 13.22 4.18
C LEU A 275 -33.20 14.40 3.85
N ASP A 276 -33.66 15.40 3.09
CA ASP A 276 -32.78 16.49 2.64
C ASP A 276 -32.13 17.24 3.80
N HIS A 277 -32.86 17.47 4.89
CA HIS A 277 -32.29 18.06 6.10
C HIS A 277 -31.19 17.18 6.72
N HIS A 278 -31.40 15.88 6.76
CA HIS A 278 -30.42 14.92 7.26
C HIS A 278 -29.18 14.84 6.36
N MET A 279 -29.37 14.89 5.04
CA MET A 279 -28.25 14.96 4.09
C MET A 279 -27.46 16.27 4.25
N ALA A 280 -28.14 17.40 4.52
CA ALA A 280 -27.48 18.66 4.81
C ALA A 280 -26.64 18.59 6.13
N GLU A 281 -27.16 17.93 7.15
CA GLU A 281 -26.42 17.68 8.39
C GLU A 281 -25.16 16.84 8.16
N ILE A 282 -25.27 15.74 7.36
CA ILE A 282 -24.12 14.91 6.99
C ILE A 282 -23.08 15.74 6.24
N ARG A 283 -23.50 16.57 5.28
CA ARG A 283 -22.58 17.47 4.56
C ARG A 283 -21.90 18.48 5.46
N HIS A 284 -22.61 18.97 6.48
CA HIS A 284 -22.08 19.94 7.44
C HIS A 284 -21.10 19.30 8.43
N THR A 285 -21.46 18.16 9.01
CA THR A 285 -20.64 17.47 10.02
C THR A 285 -19.49 16.67 9.40
N GLY A 286 -19.63 16.26 8.14
CA GLY A 286 -18.69 15.35 7.45
C GLY A 286 -18.83 13.89 7.88
N PHE A 287 -19.90 13.52 8.58
CA PHE A 287 -20.15 12.16 9.05
C PHE A 287 -21.61 11.75 8.87
N SER A 288 -21.81 10.51 8.44
CA SER A 288 -23.09 9.82 8.55
C SER A 288 -23.04 8.78 9.67
N ARG A 289 -24.13 8.64 10.42
CA ARG A 289 -24.16 7.78 11.60
C ARG A 289 -25.42 6.93 11.63
N LEU A 290 -25.30 5.72 12.17
CA LEU A 290 -26.41 4.85 12.54
C LEU A 290 -26.28 4.47 14.01
N HIS A 291 -27.39 4.50 14.72
CA HIS A 291 -27.52 4.11 16.12
C HIS A 291 -28.50 2.96 16.23
N GLY A 292 -28.13 1.87 16.89
CA GLY A 292 -29.01 0.74 17.20
C GLY A 292 -29.66 0.13 15.94
N SER A 293 -28.91 0.04 14.84
CA SER A 293 -29.48 -0.48 13.58
C SER A 293 -29.66 -1.99 13.63
N ALA A 294 -30.89 -2.44 13.47
CA ALA A 294 -31.25 -3.86 13.32
C ALA A 294 -31.21 -4.34 11.86
N THR A 295 -30.93 -3.48 10.90
CA THR A 295 -30.96 -3.81 9.45
C THR A 295 -30.10 -5.02 9.09
N PHE A 296 -29.01 -5.24 9.82
CA PHE A 296 -28.07 -6.32 9.60
C PHE A 296 -27.95 -7.26 10.80
N SER A 297 -28.92 -7.27 11.71
CA SER A 297 -28.85 -8.03 12.96
C SER A 297 -28.69 -9.55 12.75
N GLU A 298 -29.27 -10.09 11.69
CA GLU A 298 -29.10 -11.50 11.33
C GLU A 298 -27.64 -11.84 10.92
N TRP A 299 -26.89 -10.86 10.42
CA TRP A 299 -25.51 -11.05 9.98
C TRP A 299 -24.50 -10.74 11.09
N TYR A 300 -24.83 -9.83 11.98
CA TYR A 300 -23.94 -9.36 13.04
C TYR A 300 -24.31 -9.88 14.43
N GLY A 301 -25.37 -10.65 14.54
CA GLY A 301 -25.81 -11.24 15.82
C GLY A 301 -26.43 -10.25 16.81
N GLY A 302 -26.75 -9.03 16.36
CA GLY A 302 -27.35 -7.98 17.19
C GLY A 302 -27.44 -6.64 16.48
N GLU A 303 -27.90 -5.63 17.19
CA GLU A 303 -27.90 -4.25 16.71
C GLU A 303 -26.49 -3.68 16.62
N ILE A 304 -26.25 -2.86 15.60
CA ILE A 304 -24.95 -2.22 15.36
C ILE A 304 -25.05 -0.69 15.41
N ASN A 305 -23.98 -0.08 15.86
CA ASN A 305 -23.66 1.31 15.58
C ASN A 305 -22.68 1.38 14.41
N ALA A 306 -22.80 2.43 13.61
CA ALA A 306 -21.91 2.66 12.49
C ALA A 306 -21.69 4.17 12.27
N ILE A 307 -20.48 4.53 11.86
CA ILE A 307 -20.13 5.89 11.45
C ILE A 307 -19.29 5.85 10.18
N SER A 308 -19.61 6.72 9.21
CA SER A 308 -18.86 6.81 7.96
C SER A 308 -18.41 8.24 7.69
N ALA A 309 -17.22 8.37 7.09
CA ALA A 309 -16.67 9.63 6.62
C ALA A 309 -16.39 9.56 5.12
N PRO A 310 -16.71 10.61 4.34
CA PRO A 310 -16.45 10.67 2.91
C PRO A 310 -14.98 10.96 2.62
N VAL A 311 -14.48 10.41 1.53
CA VAL A 311 -13.18 10.75 0.94
C VAL A 311 -13.40 11.31 -0.45
N PHE A 312 -12.81 12.48 -0.72
CA PHE A 312 -13.01 13.23 -1.95
C PHE A 312 -11.81 13.17 -2.87
N ALA A 313 -12.04 13.12 -4.17
CA ALA A 313 -11.02 13.31 -5.19
C ALA A 313 -10.78 14.79 -5.48
N ARG A 314 -9.80 15.08 -6.34
CA ARG A 314 -9.37 16.43 -6.72
C ARG A 314 -10.49 17.32 -7.27
N ASP A 315 -11.46 16.73 -7.94
CA ASP A 315 -12.63 17.42 -8.53
C ASP A 315 -13.75 17.70 -7.52
N GLY A 316 -13.54 17.36 -6.24
CA GLY A 316 -14.53 17.52 -5.17
C GLY A 316 -15.58 16.40 -5.13
N GLN A 317 -15.51 15.40 -6.00
CA GLN A 317 -16.44 14.28 -5.97
C GLN A 317 -16.03 13.28 -4.88
N MET A 318 -17.02 12.72 -4.18
CA MET A 318 -16.81 11.62 -3.24
C MET A 318 -16.49 10.33 -4.00
N VAL A 319 -15.35 9.70 -3.66
CA VAL A 319 -14.88 8.47 -4.32
C VAL A 319 -14.92 7.25 -3.41
N LEU A 320 -14.81 7.43 -2.11
CA LEU A 320 -14.94 6.36 -1.12
C LEU A 320 -15.62 6.83 0.15
N ALA A 321 -16.11 5.85 0.94
CA ALA A 321 -16.46 6.00 2.34
C ALA A 321 -15.56 5.14 3.22
N LEU A 322 -15.01 5.70 4.28
CA LEU A 322 -14.46 4.93 5.40
C LEU A 322 -15.56 4.73 6.42
N THR A 323 -15.76 3.49 6.86
CA THR A 323 -16.85 3.15 7.78
C THR A 323 -16.30 2.36 8.96
N ILE A 324 -16.62 2.79 10.19
CA ILE A 324 -16.40 2.01 11.41
C ILE A 324 -17.73 1.40 11.82
N ILE A 325 -17.71 0.12 12.14
CA ILE A 325 -18.89 -0.60 12.67
C ILE A 325 -18.53 -1.33 13.96
N GLY A 326 -19.52 -1.45 14.84
CA GLY A 326 -19.39 -2.21 16.08
C GLY A 326 -20.74 -2.50 16.71
N SER A 327 -20.74 -3.29 17.78
CA SER A 327 -21.96 -3.57 18.54
C SER A 327 -22.55 -2.28 19.12
N ALA A 328 -23.86 -2.15 19.12
CA ALA A 328 -24.56 -0.94 19.55
C ALA A 328 -24.33 -0.58 21.03
N ASP A 329 -24.02 -1.56 21.87
CA ASP A 329 -23.72 -1.40 23.29
C ASP A 329 -22.28 -0.95 23.59
N LYS A 330 -21.35 -1.04 22.60
CA LYS A 330 -19.93 -0.75 22.80
C LYS A 330 -19.42 0.42 21.95
N LEU A 331 -19.85 0.52 20.70
CA LEU A 331 -19.33 1.51 19.78
C LEU A 331 -20.01 2.88 20.00
N ASP A 332 -19.26 3.86 20.50
CA ASP A 332 -19.71 5.26 20.62
C ASP A 332 -19.48 6.00 19.29
N VAL A 333 -20.56 6.33 18.60
CA VAL A 333 -20.54 7.08 17.32
C VAL A 333 -20.87 8.57 17.49
N SER A 334 -20.70 9.15 18.67
CA SER A 334 -20.79 10.58 18.89
C SER A 334 -19.68 11.34 18.14
N LEU A 335 -19.94 12.57 17.69
CA LEU A 335 -18.99 13.34 16.88
C LEU A 335 -17.75 13.79 17.65
N ASP A 336 -17.82 13.85 18.95
CA ASP A 336 -16.72 14.17 19.86
C ASP A 336 -15.93 12.95 20.33
N ALA A 337 -16.40 11.74 20.04
CA ALA A 337 -15.68 10.50 20.30
C ALA A 337 -14.31 10.44 19.62
N ASN A 338 -13.36 9.75 20.23
CA ASN A 338 -12.01 9.58 19.67
C ASN A 338 -12.04 8.90 18.30
N LEU A 339 -12.93 7.92 18.11
CA LEU A 339 -13.07 7.21 16.84
C LEU A 339 -13.55 8.13 15.70
N ALA A 340 -14.51 9.04 15.96
CA ALA A 340 -14.97 10.00 14.96
C ALA A 340 -13.85 10.96 14.55
N LYS A 341 -13.04 11.42 15.52
CA LYS A 341 -11.86 12.26 15.26
C LYS A 341 -10.80 11.53 14.45
N ALA A 342 -10.51 10.27 14.77
CA ALA A 342 -9.55 9.44 14.03
C ALA A 342 -10.04 9.16 12.61
N LEU A 343 -11.28 8.74 12.45
CA LEU A 343 -11.92 8.52 11.14
C LEU A 343 -11.87 9.79 10.28
N GLY A 344 -12.24 10.94 10.84
CA GLY A 344 -12.20 12.22 10.14
C GLY A 344 -10.78 12.66 9.73
N ARG A 345 -9.77 12.44 10.59
CA ARG A 345 -8.36 12.70 10.23
C ARG A 345 -7.93 11.83 9.06
N THR A 346 -8.22 10.54 9.10
CA THR A 346 -7.86 9.58 8.05
C THR A 346 -8.56 9.91 6.73
N ALA A 347 -9.86 10.24 6.75
CA ALA A 347 -10.60 10.63 5.56
C ALA A 347 -10.06 11.93 4.92
N ARG A 348 -9.75 12.95 5.73
CA ARG A 348 -9.14 14.21 5.25
C ARG A 348 -7.73 13.97 4.70
N MET A 349 -6.90 13.18 5.38
CA MET A 349 -5.57 12.83 4.89
C MET A 349 -5.65 12.15 3.50
N LEU A 350 -6.53 11.19 3.33
CA LEU A 350 -6.74 10.51 2.04
C LEU A 350 -7.24 11.49 0.98
N SER A 351 -8.21 12.34 1.30
CA SER A 351 -8.72 13.36 0.37
C SER A 351 -7.61 14.33 -0.08
N THR A 352 -6.78 14.80 0.85
CA THR A 352 -5.63 15.66 0.53
C THR A 352 -4.63 14.93 -0.38
N ARG A 353 -4.32 13.67 -0.10
CA ARG A 353 -3.44 12.85 -0.95
C ARG A 353 -4.02 12.57 -2.34
N LEU A 354 -5.35 12.58 -2.48
CA LEU A 354 -6.05 12.50 -3.76
C LEU A 354 -6.17 13.87 -4.47
N GLY A 355 -5.57 14.92 -3.87
CA GLY A 355 -5.51 16.25 -4.45
C GLY A 355 -6.74 17.13 -4.15
N TYR A 356 -7.59 16.72 -3.22
CA TYR A 356 -8.70 17.55 -2.74
C TYR A 356 -8.15 18.72 -1.91
N LEU A 357 -8.57 19.95 -2.24
CA LEU A 357 -8.28 21.16 -1.46
C LEU A 357 -9.58 21.66 -0.83
N GLU A 358 -9.58 21.86 0.48
CA GLU A 358 -10.72 22.47 1.20
C GLU A 358 -10.94 23.89 0.62
N GLY A 359 -12.04 24.07 -0.13
CA GLY A 359 -12.37 25.29 -0.86
C GLY A 359 -12.86 25.03 -2.27
N ASN A 360 -12.59 23.89 -2.85
CA ASN A 360 -13.18 23.42 -4.11
C ASN A 360 -14.51 22.67 -3.84
N LYS A 361 -15.46 23.31 -3.14
CA LYS A 361 -16.83 22.77 -3.15
C LYS A 361 -17.44 23.07 -4.52
N PRO A 362 -18.09 22.06 -5.19
CA PRO A 362 -18.84 22.28 -6.41
C PRO A 362 -20.04 23.23 -6.17
#